data_22df06d1fc53e90eb955deee5a8a175c
#
_entry.id   22df06d1fc53e90eb955deee5a8a175c
#
_cell.length_a   1.000
_cell.length_b   1.000
_cell.length_c   1.000
_cell.angle_alpha   90.00
_cell.angle_beta   90.00
_cell.angle_gamma   90.00
#
_symmetry.space_group_name_H-M   'P 1'
#
loop_
_entity.id
_entity.type
_entity.pdbx_description
1 polymer ?
#
loop_
_entity_poly.entity_id
_entity_poly.type
_entity_poly.pdbx_seq_one_letter_code
_entity_poly.pdbx_strand_id
1 'polypeptide(L)'
;MALVCKNPADVLKALKDEDIPFVDLRFTDPRGKWQHLTMCSDFIDDDSFVDGIMFDGSSIAGWKAINESDMALIPDASTAVMDPFAAQPSMIMCCDIMEPTTGQPYGRDPRSVAKKAEAYLGSTGIGDTAYFGSEAEFFVFDDVRFDVQMNSTFFEFESEEGPYVTGKFFDEGNLGHRPGIKGGYFPVNPIDEAQDLRAEMLSTMKRMGMKVDKHHHEVASAQHGARRPGRTHATRRPRRRSHPAGARAARRARSLFRCWRGSCVPLRACLLSEEPV
;
A
#
# COMPACT_ATOMS: atom_id res chain seq x y z
N MET A 1 -15.11 11.15 -2.07
CA MET A 1 -14.94 11.86 -0.78
C MET A 1 -14.40 10.88 0.26
N ALA A 2 -13.63 11.36 1.24
CA ALA A 2 -13.21 10.51 2.33
C ALA A 2 -14.44 10.10 3.16
N LEU A 3 -14.69 8.81 3.26
CA LEU A 3 -15.68 8.27 4.18
C LEU A 3 -15.06 8.22 5.58
N VAL A 4 -15.86 8.47 6.61
CA VAL A 4 -15.41 8.38 8.01
C VAL A 4 -16.19 7.25 8.67
N CYS A 5 -15.81 6.02 8.35
CA CYS A 5 -16.37 4.84 8.97
C CYS A 5 -15.45 4.38 10.12
N LYS A 6 -16.02 4.06 11.26
CA LYS A 6 -15.30 3.58 12.44
C LYS A 6 -15.68 2.15 12.81
N ASN A 7 -16.85 1.73 12.37
CA ASN A 7 -17.46 0.45 12.70
C ASN A 7 -18.34 -0.03 11.54
N PRO A 8 -18.82 -1.28 11.55
CA PRO A 8 -19.69 -1.82 10.52
C PRO A 8 -20.97 -1.00 10.26
N ALA A 9 -21.60 -0.51 11.32
CA ALA A 9 -22.84 0.28 11.16
C ALA A 9 -22.62 1.58 10.37
N ASP A 10 -21.46 2.24 10.52
CA ASP A 10 -21.09 3.40 9.72
C ASP A 10 -20.96 3.04 8.23
N VAL A 11 -20.37 1.85 7.93
CA VAL A 11 -20.24 1.36 6.56
C VAL A 11 -21.60 1.08 5.95
N LEU A 12 -22.45 0.29 6.62
CA LEU A 12 -23.77 -0.07 6.14
C LEU A 12 -24.66 1.16 5.93
N LYS A 13 -24.51 2.17 6.79
CA LYS A 13 -25.17 3.45 6.62
C LYS A 13 -24.64 4.18 5.39
N ALA A 14 -23.33 4.27 5.20
CA ALA A 14 -22.73 4.97 4.06
C ALA A 14 -23.12 4.31 2.73
N LEU A 15 -23.17 2.96 2.66
CA LEU A 15 -23.60 2.24 1.47
C LEU A 15 -25.01 2.66 1.02
N LYS A 16 -25.92 2.86 1.99
CA LYS A 16 -27.31 3.28 1.73
C LYS A 16 -27.44 4.77 1.44
N ASP A 17 -26.80 5.60 2.25
CA ASP A 17 -26.96 7.06 2.16
C ASP A 17 -26.34 7.63 0.87
N GLU A 18 -25.25 7.03 0.40
CA GLU A 18 -24.52 7.46 -0.80
C GLU A 18 -24.84 6.62 -2.04
N ASP A 19 -25.79 5.68 -1.94
CA ASP A 19 -26.22 4.77 -3.03
C ASP A 19 -25.04 4.08 -3.71
N ILE A 20 -24.18 3.44 -2.90
CA ILE A 20 -22.97 2.77 -3.37
C ILE A 20 -23.28 1.33 -3.76
N PRO A 21 -23.24 0.96 -5.05
CA PRO A 21 -23.67 -0.36 -5.50
C PRO A 21 -22.65 -1.47 -5.27
N PHE A 22 -21.36 -1.13 -5.10
CA PHE A 22 -20.29 -2.12 -5.02
C PHE A 22 -19.35 -1.90 -3.83
N VAL A 23 -18.93 -3.01 -3.25
CA VAL A 23 -17.88 -3.06 -2.21
C VAL A 23 -16.73 -3.92 -2.70
N ASP A 24 -15.55 -3.32 -2.77
CA ASP A 24 -14.30 -3.95 -3.20
C ASP A 24 -13.46 -4.32 -1.97
N LEU A 25 -13.36 -5.61 -1.72
CA LEU A 25 -12.69 -6.20 -0.56
C LEU A 25 -11.25 -6.55 -0.95
N ARG A 26 -10.28 -5.84 -0.39
CA ARG A 26 -8.87 -5.96 -0.77
C ARG A 26 -8.04 -6.60 0.34
N PHE A 27 -7.11 -7.46 -0.06
CA PHE A 27 -6.14 -8.07 0.85
C PHE A 27 -4.79 -8.25 0.13
N THR A 28 -3.74 -8.48 0.88
CA THR A 28 -2.38 -8.60 0.34
C THR A 28 -1.91 -10.04 0.40
N ASP A 29 -1.37 -10.58 -0.69
CA ASP A 29 -0.78 -11.90 -0.73
C ASP A 29 0.66 -11.92 -0.16
N PRO A 30 1.31 -13.11 0.02
CA PRO A 30 2.67 -13.20 0.54
C PRO A 30 3.74 -12.54 -0.35
N ARG A 31 3.43 -12.24 -1.61
CA ARG A 31 4.32 -11.53 -2.54
C ARG A 31 4.18 -10.02 -2.47
N GLY A 32 3.23 -9.51 -1.67
CA GLY A 32 2.90 -8.10 -1.59
C GLY A 32 1.91 -7.61 -2.65
N LYS A 33 1.38 -8.51 -3.50
CA LYS A 33 0.38 -8.16 -4.49
C LYS A 33 -0.98 -7.98 -3.82
N TRP A 34 -1.70 -6.92 -4.20
CA TRP A 34 -3.10 -6.78 -3.84
C TRP A 34 -3.96 -7.76 -4.62
N GLN A 35 -4.81 -8.43 -3.89
CA GLN A 35 -5.88 -9.27 -4.39
C GLN A 35 -7.19 -8.63 -3.99
N HIS A 36 -8.24 -8.83 -4.77
CA HIS A 36 -9.55 -8.29 -4.44
C HIS A 36 -10.69 -9.18 -4.89
N LEU A 37 -11.84 -8.91 -4.33
CA LEU A 37 -13.13 -9.46 -4.70
C LEU A 37 -14.16 -8.34 -4.54
N THR A 38 -14.98 -8.12 -5.55
CA THR A 38 -16.04 -7.11 -5.52
C THR A 38 -17.40 -7.76 -5.33
N MET A 39 -18.18 -7.24 -4.39
CA MET A 39 -19.53 -7.67 -4.09
C MET A 39 -20.54 -6.55 -4.36
N CYS A 40 -21.78 -6.93 -4.70
CA CYS A 40 -22.88 -5.97 -4.64
C CYS A 40 -23.16 -5.61 -3.18
N SER A 41 -23.41 -4.34 -2.92
CA SER A 41 -23.60 -3.83 -1.56
C SER A 41 -24.80 -4.44 -0.84
N ASP A 42 -25.81 -4.91 -1.58
CA ASP A 42 -27.00 -5.58 -1.04
C ASP A 42 -26.67 -6.89 -0.27
N PHE A 43 -25.49 -7.46 -0.52
CA PHE A 43 -25.01 -8.69 0.15
C PHE A 43 -24.00 -8.40 1.26
N ILE A 44 -23.81 -7.14 1.65
CA ILE A 44 -22.97 -6.74 2.77
C ILE A 44 -23.87 -6.38 3.95
N ASP A 45 -23.68 -7.11 5.05
CA ASP A 45 -24.46 -6.98 6.28
C ASP A 45 -23.54 -7.04 7.51
N ASP A 46 -24.12 -7.08 8.70
CA ASP A 46 -23.34 -7.20 9.94
C ASP A 46 -22.56 -8.52 10.03
N ASP A 47 -23.12 -9.62 9.51
CA ASP A 47 -22.48 -10.95 9.53
C ASP A 47 -21.23 -10.96 8.63
N SER A 48 -21.20 -10.15 7.57
CA SER A 48 -20.03 -9.98 6.71
C SER A 48 -18.79 -9.48 7.49
N PHE A 49 -18.97 -8.76 8.58
CA PHE A 49 -17.88 -8.27 9.44
C PHE A 49 -17.53 -9.20 10.60
N VAL A 50 -18.38 -10.16 10.91
CA VAL A 50 -18.20 -11.11 12.03
C VAL A 50 -17.71 -12.46 11.52
N ASP A 51 -18.46 -13.05 10.59
CA ASP A 51 -18.19 -14.38 10.03
C ASP A 51 -17.29 -14.26 8.78
N GLY A 52 -17.31 -13.10 8.13
CA GLY A 52 -16.52 -12.80 6.94
C GLY A 52 -17.13 -13.35 5.66
N ILE A 53 -16.40 -13.12 4.57
CA ILE A 53 -16.78 -13.56 3.23
C ILE A 53 -15.83 -14.67 2.79
N MET A 54 -16.39 -15.84 2.53
CA MET A 54 -15.62 -17.04 2.18
C MET A 54 -15.02 -16.94 0.78
N PHE A 55 -13.79 -17.42 0.64
CA PHE A 55 -13.09 -17.54 -0.63
C PHE A 55 -12.13 -18.72 -0.63
N ASP A 56 -11.69 -19.13 -1.83
CA ASP A 56 -10.74 -20.22 -2.03
C ASP A 56 -9.29 -19.72 -1.88
N GLY A 57 -8.69 -20.00 -0.72
CA GLY A 57 -7.30 -19.66 -0.43
C GLY A 57 -6.27 -20.49 -1.21
N SER A 58 -6.67 -21.61 -1.84
CA SER A 58 -5.75 -22.40 -2.68
C SER A 58 -5.42 -21.71 -4.00
N SER A 59 -6.27 -20.78 -4.42
CA SER A 59 -6.05 -19.95 -5.60
C SER A 59 -5.04 -18.83 -5.37
N ILE A 60 -4.65 -18.59 -4.11
CA ILE A 60 -3.63 -17.60 -3.77
C ILE A 60 -2.27 -18.29 -3.62
N ALA A 61 -1.31 -17.89 -4.44
CA ALA A 61 0.00 -18.50 -4.47
C ALA A 61 0.71 -18.47 -3.10
N GLY A 62 1.09 -19.65 -2.61
CA GLY A 62 1.82 -19.80 -1.35
C GLY A 62 0.95 -19.83 -0.09
N TRP A 63 -0.39 -19.86 -0.21
CA TRP A 63 -1.29 -19.94 0.94
C TRP A 63 -1.66 -21.37 1.30
N LYS A 64 -2.74 -21.90 0.75
CA LYS A 64 -3.33 -23.17 1.17
C LYS A 64 -3.22 -24.25 0.09
N ALA A 65 -3.31 -25.51 0.50
CA ALA A 65 -3.55 -26.62 -0.41
C ALA A 65 -5.06 -26.78 -0.66
N ILE A 66 -5.41 -27.43 -1.76
CA ILE A 66 -6.81 -27.56 -2.20
C ILE A 66 -7.73 -28.27 -1.17
N ASN A 67 -7.16 -29.12 -0.35
CA ASN A 67 -7.89 -29.87 0.69
C ASN A 67 -8.16 -29.04 1.97
N GLU A 68 -7.62 -27.83 2.06
CA GLU A 68 -7.78 -26.89 3.19
C GLU A 68 -8.01 -25.48 2.68
N SER A 69 -8.73 -25.34 1.58
CA SER A 69 -8.77 -24.10 0.80
C SER A 69 -9.63 -22.98 1.40
N ASP A 70 -10.59 -23.32 2.24
CA ASP A 70 -11.55 -22.35 2.77
C ASP A 70 -10.88 -21.31 3.65
N MET A 71 -11.06 -20.05 3.31
CA MET A 71 -10.57 -18.88 4.01
C MET A 71 -11.68 -17.82 4.10
N ALA A 72 -11.61 -16.95 5.09
CA ALA A 72 -12.56 -15.86 5.23
C ALA A 72 -11.87 -14.48 5.16
N LEU A 73 -12.47 -13.57 4.38
CA LEU A 73 -12.15 -12.15 4.37
C LEU A 73 -12.95 -11.46 5.47
N ILE A 74 -12.28 -10.84 6.43
CA ILE A 74 -12.92 -10.03 7.47
C ILE A 74 -12.69 -8.56 7.16
N PRO A 75 -13.71 -7.82 6.67
CA PRO A 75 -13.55 -6.43 6.30
C PRO A 75 -13.24 -5.54 7.51
N ASP A 76 -12.27 -4.64 7.37
CA ASP A 76 -11.97 -3.63 8.37
C ASP A 76 -12.70 -2.33 8.02
N ALA A 77 -13.82 -2.07 8.68
CA ALA A 77 -14.65 -0.90 8.47
C ALA A 77 -13.87 0.44 8.58
N SER A 78 -12.81 0.47 9.40
CA SER A 78 -12.01 1.68 9.59
C SER A 78 -11.18 2.07 8.36
N THR A 79 -11.07 1.16 7.39
CA THR A 79 -10.32 1.36 6.14
C THR A 79 -11.21 1.77 4.97
N ALA A 80 -12.53 1.88 5.19
CA ALA A 80 -13.50 2.20 4.14
C ALA A 80 -13.17 3.53 3.45
N VAL A 81 -13.09 3.50 2.12
CA VAL A 81 -12.82 4.67 1.28
C VAL A 81 -13.51 4.49 -0.08
N MET A 82 -13.96 5.59 -0.68
CA MET A 82 -14.45 5.54 -2.06
C MET A 82 -13.29 5.36 -3.03
N ASP A 83 -13.45 4.45 -3.99
CA ASP A 83 -12.49 4.30 -5.09
C ASP A 83 -12.59 5.53 -6.02
N PRO A 84 -11.53 6.34 -6.14
CA PRO A 84 -11.55 7.53 -6.99
C PRO A 84 -11.41 7.21 -8.49
N PHE A 85 -11.11 5.96 -8.85
CA PHE A 85 -10.79 5.53 -10.22
C PHE A 85 -11.86 4.61 -10.82
N ALA A 86 -12.70 4.01 -10.00
CA ALA A 86 -13.76 3.14 -10.49
C ALA A 86 -14.81 3.93 -11.28
N ALA A 87 -15.20 3.39 -12.44
CA ALA A 87 -16.26 3.98 -13.26
C ALA A 87 -17.65 3.93 -12.60
N GLN A 88 -17.88 2.90 -11.78
CA GLN A 88 -19.07 2.76 -10.95
C GLN A 88 -18.73 3.09 -9.50
N PRO A 89 -19.61 3.78 -8.75
CA PRO A 89 -19.34 4.05 -7.34
C PRO A 89 -19.03 2.77 -6.58
N SER A 90 -17.84 2.70 -5.99
CA SER A 90 -17.34 1.53 -5.29
C SER A 90 -16.66 1.94 -4.00
N MET A 91 -16.95 1.22 -2.92
CA MET A 91 -16.27 1.38 -1.63
C MET A 91 -15.18 0.32 -1.50
N ILE A 92 -13.95 0.75 -1.26
CA ILE A 92 -12.84 -0.14 -0.95
C ILE A 92 -12.77 -0.38 0.55
N MET A 93 -12.58 -1.62 0.98
CA MET A 93 -12.17 -1.97 2.34
C MET A 93 -11.01 -2.97 2.33
N CYS A 94 -10.02 -2.76 3.21
CA CYS A 94 -8.98 -3.76 3.46
C CYS A 94 -9.52 -4.85 4.38
N CYS A 95 -9.17 -6.10 4.09
CA CYS A 95 -9.61 -7.25 4.87
C CYS A 95 -8.45 -7.90 5.62
N ASP A 96 -8.75 -8.43 6.80
CA ASP A 96 -7.95 -9.45 7.46
C ASP A 96 -8.32 -10.81 6.91
N ILE A 97 -7.38 -11.75 6.99
CA ILE A 97 -7.63 -13.14 6.58
C ILE A 97 -7.74 -14.02 7.81
N MET A 98 -8.80 -14.78 7.87
CA MET A 98 -9.08 -15.70 8.97
C MET A 98 -9.19 -17.15 8.46
N GLU A 99 -8.77 -18.08 9.30
CA GLU A 99 -9.03 -19.52 9.11
C GLU A 99 -10.40 -19.87 9.72
N PRO A 100 -11.41 -20.23 8.93
CA PRO A 100 -12.76 -20.47 9.44
C PRO A 100 -12.82 -21.60 10.46
N THR A 101 -12.00 -22.64 10.29
CA THR A 101 -11.97 -23.82 11.17
C THR A 101 -11.48 -23.53 12.57
N THR A 102 -10.63 -22.52 12.74
CA THR A 102 -10.00 -22.15 14.01
C THR A 102 -10.47 -20.80 14.55
N GLY A 103 -11.08 -19.97 13.72
CA GLY A 103 -11.40 -18.58 14.04
C GLY A 103 -10.17 -17.72 14.30
N GLN A 104 -8.98 -18.15 13.86
CA GLN A 104 -7.72 -17.44 14.12
C GLN A 104 -7.25 -16.68 12.87
N PRO A 105 -6.57 -15.54 13.07
CA PRO A 105 -5.92 -14.82 11.97
C PRO A 105 -4.92 -15.70 11.23
N TYR A 106 -4.96 -15.69 9.90
CA TYR A 106 -4.07 -16.50 9.09
C TYR A 106 -2.61 -16.08 9.24
N GLY A 107 -1.75 -17.07 9.51
CA GLY A 107 -0.34 -16.82 9.84
C GLY A 107 0.52 -16.26 8.71
N ARG A 108 0.09 -16.42 7.45
CA ARG A 108 0.81 -15.90 6.26
C ARG A 108 0.16 -14.65 5.67
N ASP A 109 -0.86 -14.10 6.32
CA ASP A 109 -1.42 -12.82 5.95
C ASP A 109 -0.49 -11.69 6.44
N PRO A 110 0.06 -10.84 5.53
CA PRO A 110 0.95 -9.75 5.90
C PRO A 110 0.31 -8.76 6.88
N ARG A 111 -0.99 -8.51 6.77
CA ARG A 111 -1.74 -7.63 7.67
C ARG A 111 -1.84 -8.22 9.08
N SER A 112 -2.09 -9.51 9.19
CA SER A 112 -2.07 -10.23 10.47
C SER A 112 -0.70 -10.21 11.14
N VAL A 113 0.38 -10.32 10.35
CA VAL A 113 1.77 -10.19 10.86
C VAL A 113 2.02 -8.78 11.39
N ALA A 114 1.58 -7.74 10.69
CA ALA A 114 1.70 -6.35 11.14
C ALA A 114 0.93 -6.10 12.45
N LYS A 115 -0.30 -6.61 12.56
CA LYS A 115 -1.10 -6.52 13.80
C LYS A 115 -0.44 -7.25 14.99
N LYS A 116 0.18 -8.41 14.74
CA LYS A 116 0.97 -9.12 15.77
C LYS A 116 2.18 -8.32 16.23
N ALA A 117 2.88 -7.67 15.30
CA ALA A 117 4.03 -6.83 15.62
C ALA A 117 3.63 -5.60 16.46
N GLU A 118 2.48 -4.99 16.13
CA GLU A 118 1.91 -3.87 16.90
C GLU A 118 1.51 -4.31 18.32
N ALA A 119 0.82 -5.44 18.44
CA ALA A 119 0.45 -6.00 19.74
C ALA A 119 1.70 -6.35 20.58
N TYR A 120 2.72 -6.91 19.95
CA TYR A 120 4.00 -7.19 20.61
C TYR A 120 4.67 -5.91 21.12
N LEU A 121 4.75 -4.84 20.31
CA LEU A 121 5.28 -3.56 20.75
C LEU A 121 4.58 -3.06 22.02
N GLY A 122 3.26 -3.08 22.01
CA GLY A 122 2.45 -2.69 23.18
C GLY A 122 2.72 -3.54 24.43
N SER A 123 2.99 -4.86 24.26
CA SER A 123 3.27 -5.78 25.36
C SER A 123 4.66 -5.58 25.99
N THR A 124 5.61 -5.01 25.26
CA THR A 124 6.98 -4.78 25.74
C THR A 124 7.08 -3.64 26.76
N GLY A 125 6.09 -2.76 26.80
CA GLY A 125 6.14 -1.53 27.60
C GLY A 125 7.19 -0.49 27.16
N ILE A 126 7.90 -0.74 26.05
CA ILE A 126 8.91 0.17 25.49
C ILE A 126 8.24 1.34 24.75
N GLY A 127 7.13 1.05 24.07
CA GLY A 127 6.36 2.03 23.31
C GLY A 127 4.97 1.51 22.98
N ASP A 128 4.09 2.42 22.65
CA ASP A 128 2.71 2.16 22.24
C ASP A 128 2.43 2.50 20.78
N THR A 129 3.42 3.09 20.12
CA THR A 129 3.28 3.59 18.74
C THR A 129 4.57 3.42 17.97
N ALA A 130 4.48 2.88 16.76
CA ALA A 130 5.56 2.84 15.80
C ALA A 130 5.30 3.87 14.68
N TYR A 131 6.35 4.57 14.26
CA TYR A 131 6.29 5.54 13.15
C TYR A 131 7.09 5.00 11.97
N PHE A 132 6.45 4.96 10.81
CA PHE A 132 7.06 4.60 9.55
C PHE A 132 6.91 5.74 8.57
N GLY A 133 8.00 6.16 7.94
CA GLY A 133 7.99 7.13 6.84
C GLY A 133 8.06 6.35 5.52
N SER A 134 6.92 6.07 4.92
CA SER A 134 6.87 5.42 3.60
C SER A 134 7.19 6.44 2.52
N GLU A 135 8.09 6.07 1.61
CA GLU A 135 8.38 6.80 0.39
C GLU A 135 8.01 5.88 -0.78
N ALA A 136 6.84 6.14 -1.37
CA ALA A 136 6.43 5.43 -2.57
C ALA A 136 7.19 6.02 -3.74
N GLU A 137 8.03 5.21 -4.39
CA GLU A 137 8.81 5.60 -5.57
C GLU A 137 8.36 4.76 -6.76
N PHE A 138 8.25 5.38 -7.91
CA PHE A 138 7.82 4.73 -9.15
C PHE A 138 8.52 5.36 -10.35
N PHE A 139 8.49 4.65 -11.46
CA PHE A 139 8.97 5.13 -12.74
C PHE A 139 7.80 5.34 -13.69
N VAL A 140 7.90 6.36 -14.53
CA VAL A 140 6.97 6.59 -15.63
C VAL A 140 7.71 6.35 -16.93
N PHE A 141 7.22 5.39 -17.71
CA PHE A 141 7.79 5.06 -19.00
C PHE A 141 6.77 5.26 -20.11
N ASP A 142 7.24 5.70 -21.27
CA ASP A 142 6.42 5.81 -22.47
C ASP A 142 6.28 4.48 -23.18
N ASP A 143 7.28 3.61 -23.08
CA ASP A 143 7.26 2.27 -23.63
C ASP A 143 8.18 1.35 -22.81
N VAL A 144 7.75 0.10 -22.64
CA VAL A 144 8.52 -0.96 -22.00
C VAL A 144 8.40 -2.24 -22.81
N ARG A 145 9.54 -2.74 -23.28
CA ARG A 145 9.65 -4.02 -23.98
C ARG A 145 10.60 -4.93 -23.25
N PHE A 146 10.21 -6.17 -23.02
CA PHE A 146 11.09 -7.15 -22.38
C PHE A 146 10.75 -8.56 -22.84
N ASP A 147 11.75 -9.44 -22.75
CA ASP A 147 11.57 -10.88 -22.91
C ASP A 147 12.47 -11.60 -21.90
N VAL A 148 11.92 -12.64 -21.28
CA VAL A 148 12.62 -13.45 -20.29
C VAL A 148 12.48 -14.92 -20.69
N GLN A 149 13.57 -15.47 -21.23
CA GLN A 149 13.70 -16.87 -21.63
C GLN A 149 14.66 -17.60 -20.69
N MET A 150 14.67 -18.94 -20.78
CA MET A 150 15.57 -19.74 -19.97
C MET A 150 17.05 -19.42 -20.24
N ASN A 151 17.39 -19.04 -21.46
CA ASN A 151 18.75 -18.84 -21.95
C ASN A 151 19.09 -17.40 -22.33
N SER A 152 18.12 -16.48 -22.28
CA SER A 152 18.32 -15.07 -22.62
C SER A 152 17.32 -14.17 -21.95
N THR A 153 17.71 -12.91 -21.72
CA THR A 153 16.83 -11.88 -21.22
C THR A 153 17.24 -10.54 -21.85
N PHE A 154 16.25 -9.78 -22.29
CA PHE A 154 16.46 -8.39 -22.64
C PHE A 154 15.38 -7.51 -22.02
N PHE A 155 15.65 -6.23 -21.92
CA PHE A 155 14.68 -5.19 -21.63
C PHE A 155 15.07 -3.90 -22.36
N GLU A 156 14.05 -3.19 -22.81
CA GLU A 156 14.17 -1.83 -23.33
C GLU A 156 13.03 -1.00 -22.74
N PHE A 157 13.31 0.23 -22.41
CA PHE A 157 12.29 1.17 -21.98
C PHE A 157 12.62 2.56 -22.53
N GLU A 158 11.59 3.36 -22.75
CA GLU A 158 11.68 4.73 -23.20
C GLU A 158 10.96 5.66 -22.22
N SER A 159 11.52 6.85 -22.03
CA SER A 159 10.86 7.91 -21.27
C SER A 159 11.29 9.27 -21.83
N GLU A 160 10.33 10.15 -21.96
CA GLU A 160 10.57 11.53 -22.39
C GLU A 160 11.51 12.28 -21.45
N GLU A 161 11.53 11.92 -20.18
CA GLU A 161 12.47 12.50 -19.21
C GLU A 161 13.88 11.89 -19.28
N GLY A 162 14.09 10.82 -20.04
CA GLY A 162 15.35 10.09 -20.09
C GLY A 162 16.22 10.46 -21.29
N PRO A 163 17.57 10.38 -21.16
CA PRO A 163 18.48 10.60 -22.29
C PRO A 163 18.55 9.40 -23.25
N TYR A 164 17.83 8.34 -22.96
CA TYR A 164 17.84 7.05 -23.66
C TYR A 164 16.64 6.84 -24.59
N VAL A 165 15.87 7.88 -24.87
CA VAL A 165 14.83 7.82 -25.90
C VAL A 165 15.47 7.72 -27.26
N THR A 166 15.28 6.58 -27.93
CA THR A 166 15.84 6.32 -29.24
C THR A 166 14.73 6.11 -30.26
N GLY A 167 14.74 6.92 -31.31
CA GLY A 167 13.84 6.73 -32.45
C GLY A 167 12.41 7.22 -32.28
N LYS A 168 12.02 7.74 -31.14
CA LYS A 168 10.71 8.38 -30.95
C LYS A 168 10.72 9.78 -31.57
N PHE A 169 9.71 10.06 -32.34
CA PHE A 169 9.44 11.40 -32.85
C PHE A 169 8.60 12.14 -31.80
N PHE A 170 9.04 13.31 -31.41
CA PHE A 170 8.27 14.21 -30.55
C PHE A 170 7.58 15.24 -31.41
N ASP A 171 6.28 15.41 -31.27
CA ASP A 171 5.48 16.37 -32.03
C ASP A 171 5.96 17.80 -31.80
N GLU A 172 6.49 18.08 -30.61
CA GLU A 172 7.03 19.39 -30.24
C GLU A 172 8.55 19.55 -30.51
N GLY A 173 9.18 18.56 -31.10
CA GLY A 173 10.60 18.59 -31.47
C GLY A 173 11.54 18.27 -30.31
N ASN A 174 12.72 18.88 -30.31
CA ASN A 174 13.74 18.66 -29.29
C ASN A 174 13.33 19.31 -27.95
N LEU A 175 13.09 18.54 -26.94
CA LEU A 175 12.71 19.00 -25.61
C LEU A 175 13.90 19.51 -24.75
N GLY A 176 15.11 19.60 -25.35
CA GLY A 176 16.28 20.18 -24.71
C GLY A 176 17.02 19.24 -23.76
N HIS A 177 17.48 19.78 -22.64
CA HIS A 177 18.24 19.03 -21.65
C HIS A 177 17.42 17.96 -20.96
N ARG A 178 18.02 16.78 -20.82
CA ARG A 178 17.45 15.67 -20.06
C ARG A 178 18.41 15.23 -18.97
N PRO A 179 17.92 14.90 -17.79
CA PRO A 179 18.78 14.45 -16.70
C PRO A 179 19.47 13.13 -17.08
N GLY A 180 20.77 13.08 -16.91
CA GLY A 180 21.55 11.85 -17.04
C GLY A 180 21.39 10.94 -15.83
N ILE A 181 22.12 9.83 -15.80
CA ILE A 181 22.16 8.90 -14.67
C ILE A 181 22.48 9.67 -13.39
N LYS A 182 21.63 9.55 -12.37
CA LYS A 182 21.69 10.26 -11.08
C LYS A 182 21.60 11.79 -11.17
N GLY A 183 21.13 12.34 -12.29
CA GLY A 183 21.00 13.78 -12.52
C GLY A 183 19.59 14.33 -12.27
N GLY A 184 18.62 13.50 -11.88
CA GLY A 184 17.20 13.86 -11.82
C GLY A 184 16.70 14.42 -10.49
N TYR A 185 17.56 14.65 -9.48
CA TYR A 185 17.07 15.06 -8.17
C TYR A 185 16.69 16.53 -8.12
N PHE A 186 15.40 16.80 -7.86
CA PHE A 186 14.82 18.14 -7.68
C PHE A 186 14.94 19.11 -8.86
N PRO A 187 14.80 18.69 -10.12
CA PRO A 187 14.76 19.64 -11.21
C PRO A 187 13.46 20.46 -11.16
N VAL A 188 13.45 21.55 -11.89
CA VAL A 188 12.23 22.33 -12.16
C VAL A 188 11.79 22.12 -13.59
N ASN A 189 10.53 22.44 -13.90
CA ASN A 189 10.02 22.42 -15.27
C ASN A 189 10.90 23.30 -16.19
N PRO A 190 11.11 22.91 -17.44
CA PRO A 190 10.48 21.79 -18.17
C PRO A 190 11.17 20.43 -17.98
N ILE A 191 12.22 20.34 -17.17
CA ILE A 191 12.95 19.07 -16.95
C ILE A 191 12.12 18.08 -16.14
N ASP A 192 11.40 18.55 -15.12
CA ASP A 192 10.42 17.79 -14.36
C ASP A 192 9.05 17.83 -15.07
N GLU A 193 8.81 16.93 -15.99
CA GLU A 193 7.58 16.91 -16.78
C GLU A 193 6.39 16.33 -15.99
N ALA A 194 6.65 15.48 -14.98
CA ALA A 194 5.62 14.81 -14.22
C ALA A 194 5.20 15.55 -12.92
N GLN A 195 5.53 16.83 -12.77
CA GLN A 195 5.13 17.60 -11.59
C GLN A 195 3.62 17.62 -11.38
N ASP A 196 2.84 17.85 -12.45
CA ASP A 196 1.38 17.92 -12.35
C ASP A 196 0.75 16.55 -12.10
N LEU A 197 1.29 15.48 -12.70
CA LEU A 197 0.89 14.11 -12.40
C LEU A 197 1.01 13.82 -10.90
N ARG A 198 2.17 14.08 -10.31
CA ARG A 198 2.39 13.85 -8.87
C ARG A 198 1.53 14.77 -8.00
N ALA A 199 1.27 16.00 -8.43
CA ALA A 199 0.37 16.92 -7.72
C ALA A 199 -1.07 16.39 -7.71
N GLU A 200 -1.55 15.83 -8.81
CA GLU A 200 -2.86 15.19 -8.89
C GLU A 200 -2.94 13.92 -8.05
N MET A 201 -1.90 13.08 -8.05
CA MET A 201 -1.80 11.91 -7.16
C MET A 201 -1.95 12.33 -5.69
N LEU A 202 -1.20 13.33 -5.23
CA LEU A 202 -1.31 13.80 -3.84
C LEU A 202 -2.68 14.40 -3.53
N SER A 203 -3.26 15.13 -4.46
CA SER A 203 -4.60 15.68 -4.32
C SER A 203 -5.65 14.58 -4.19
N THR A 204 -5.52 13.51 -4.97
CA THR A 204 -6.38 12.33 -4.90
C THR A 204 -6.21 11.60 -3.57
N MET A 205 -4.97 11.34 -3.14
CA MET A 205 -4.68 10.75 -1.82
C MET A 205 -5.30 11.57 -0.68
N LYS A 206 -5.23 12.91 -0.74
CA LYS A 206 -5.89 13.78 0.25
C LYS A 206 -7.41 13.62 0.24
N ARG A 207 -8.04 13.54 -0.95
CA ARG A 207 -9.49 13.28 -1.07
C ARG A 207 -9.87 11.92 -0.48
N MET A 208 -9.00 10.92 -0.56
CA MET A 208 -9.17 9.61 0.10
C MET A 208 -8.91 9.65 1.62
N GLY A 209 -8.58 10.80 2.20
CA GLY A 209 -8.31 10.93 3.63
C GLY A 209 -6.87 10.62 4.07
N MET A 210 -5.97 10.36 3.12
CA MET A 210 -4.57 10.10 3.46
C MET A 210 -3.84 11.39 3.81
N LYS A 211 -2.93 11.31 4.77
CA LYS A 211 -2.00 12.39 5.09
C LYS A 211 -0.77 12.25 4.20
N VAL A 212 -0.60 13.14 3.27
CA VAL A 212 0.57 13.24 2.38
C VAL A 212 1.21 14.61 2.56
N ASP A 213 2.53 14.72 2.45
CA ASP A 213 3.24 15.96 2.72
C ASP A 213 3.96 16.52 1.50
N LYS A 214 4.58 15.70 0.67
CA LYS A 214 5.38 16.19 -0.47
C LYS A 214 5.50 15.15 -1.58
N HIS A 215 5.83 15.64 -2.76
CA HIS A 215 6.28 14.86 -3.90
C HIS A 215 7.49 15.55 -4.56
N HIS A 216 8.28 14.82 -5.28
CA HIS A 216 9.39 15.35 -6.08
C HIS A 216 9.85 14.33 -7.13
N HIS A 217 10.64 14.80 -8.07
CA HIS A 217 11.40 13.95 -8.96
C HIS A 217 12.57 13.32 -8.19
N GLU A 218 12.84 12.06 -8.43
CA GLU A 218 13.91 11.31 -7.80
C GLU A 218 15.22 11.35 -8.57
N VAL A 219 16.25 10.68 -8.06
CA VAL A 219 17.63 10.76 -8.57
C VAL A 219 17.76 10.19 -9.98
N ALA A 220 17.07 9.10 -10.30
CA ALA A 220 17.12 8.51 -11.64
C ALA A 220 16.19 9.26 -12.60
N SER A 221 16.51 9.21 -13.89
CA SER A 221 15.61 9.68 -14.94
C SER A 221 14.28 8.94 -14.87
N ALA A 222 13.18 9.65 -15.07
CA ALA A 222 11.81 9.09 -15.02
C ALA A 222 11.40 8.51 -13.66
N GLN A 223 12.15 8.76 -12.60
CA GLN A 223 11.84 8.28 -11.24
C GLN A 223 11.19 9.38 -10.43
N HIS A 224 10.07 9.04 -9.82
CA HIS A 224 9.24 9.96 -9.04
C HIS A 224 9.00 9.42 -7.64
N GLY A 225 8.82 10.32 -6.68
CA GLY A 225 8.52 9.98 -5.30
C GLY A 225 7.35 10.77 -4.73
N ALA A 226 6.52 10.07 -3.95
CA ALA A 226 5.49 10.67 -3.13
C ALA A 226 5.64 10.21 -1.68
N ARG A 227 5.62 11.15 -0.74
CA ARG A 227 5.85 10.84 0.66
C ARG A 227 4.59 10.97 1.49
N ARG A 228 4.41 10.00 2.37
CA ARG A 228 3.43 10.01 3.45
C ARG A 228 4.14 10.19 4.79
N PRO A 229 3.81 11.21 5.62
CA PRO A 229 4.31 11.25 6.99
C PRO A 229 3.75 10.07 7.77
N GLY A 230 4.64 9.20 8.26
CA GLY A 230 4.24 7.94 8.85
C GLY A 230 3.60 8.08 10.22
N ARG A 231 2.37 7.55 10.34
CA ARG A 231 1.76 7.23 11.62
C ARG A 231 0.96 5.94 11.45
N THR A 232 1.44 4.83 11.99
CA THR A 232 0.59 3.67 12.21
C THR A 232 -0.12 3.85 13.55
N HIS A 233 -1.43 3.65 13.58
CA HIS A 233 -2.21 3.76 14.82
C HIS A 233 -2.02 2.49 15.65
N ALA A 234 -1.26 2.60 16.74
CA ALA A 234 -1.53 1.81 17.92
C ALA A 234 -2.59 2.55 18.75
N THR A 235 -3.55 1.83 19.26
CA THR A 235 -4.64 2.38 20.08
C THR A 235 -4.07 3.12 21.27
N ARG A 236 -4.46 4.40 21.45
CA ARG A 236 -4.10 5.21 22.61
C ARG A 236 -4.55 4.51 23.89
N ARG A 237 -3.62 3.96 24.66
CA ARG A 237 -3.83 3.77 26.10
C ARG A 237 -3.42 5.03 26.84
N PRO A 238 -4.13 5.44 27.91
CA PRO A 238 -3.77 6.61 28.68
C PRO A 238 -2.38 6.41 29.31
N ARG A 239 -1.53 7.43 29.22
CA ARG A 239 -0.18 7.46 29.81
C ARG A 239 -0.25 7.08 31.31
N ARG A 240 0.23 5.90 31.68
CA ARG A 240 0.68 5.67 33.05
C ARG A 240 2.06 6.31 33.20
N ARG A 241 2.21 7.18 34.18
CA ARG A 241 3.50 7.79 34.54
C ARG A 241 4.51 6.67 34.80
N SER A 242 5.59 6.62 34.02
CA SER A 242 6.65 5.61 34.14
C SER A 242 7.64 6.00 35.24
N HIS A 243 7.98 5.04 36.09
CA HIS A 243 9.15 5.10 36.96
C HIS A 243 10.45 5.04 36.12
N PRO A 244 11.57 5.60 36.60
CA PRO A 244 12.80 5.75 35.81
C PRO A 244 13.69 4.50 35.80
N ALA A 245 13.25 3.45 35.12
CA ALA A 245 14.08 2.24 34.87
C ALA A 245 14.58 2.14 33.41
N GLY A 246 14.48 3.24 32.64
CA GLY A 246 14.50 3.19 31.17
C GLY A 246 15.84 3.16 30.45
N ALA A 247 16.98 3.39 31.11
CA ALA A 247 18.25 3.56 30.37
C ALA A 247 18.87 2.26 29.83
N ARG A 248 18.56 1.11 30.43
CA ARG A 248 19.08 -0.20 29.96
C ARG A 248 18.22 -0.84 28.86
N ALA A 249 16.90 -0.60 28.86
CA ALA A 249 15.98 -1.12 27.85
C ALA A 249 16.15 -0.43 26.50
N ALA A 250 16.41 0.87 26.47
CA ALA A 250 16.64 1.62 25.24
C ALA A 250 17.89 1.16 24.46
N ARG A 251 18.91 0.63 25.15
CA ARG A 251 20.09 0.06 24.47
C ARG A 251 19.79 -1.28 23.80
N ARG A 252 18.90 -2.10 24.36
CA ARG A 252 18.46 -3.38 23.74
C ARG A 252 17.58 -3.17 22.52
N ALA A 253 16.67 -2.20 22.58
CA ALA A 253 15.83 -1.85 21.44
C ALA A 253 16.65 -1.36 20.24
N ARG A 254 17.72 -0.58 20.47
CA ARG A 254 18.64 -0.16 19.39
C ARG A 254 19.39 -1.34 18.75
N SER A 255 19.65 -2.41 19.47
CA SER A 255 20.30 -3.61 18.96
C SER A 255 19.35 -4.48 18.13
N LEU A 256 18.09 -4.56 18.51
CA LEU A 256 17.05 -5.25 17.73
C LEU A 256 16.74 -4.52 16.40
N PHE A 257 16.72 -3.19 16.41
CA PHE A 257 16.59 -2.40 15.17
C PHE A 257 17.85 -2.49 14.27
N ARG A 258 19.06 -2.73 14.83
CA ARG A 258 20.26 -2.97 14.00
C ARG A 258 20.22 -4.32 13.28
N CYS A 259 19.65 -5.36 13.88
CA CYS A 259 19.48 -6.66 13.22
C CYS A 259 18.49 -6.61 12.05
N TRP A 260 17.52 -5.70 12.13
CA TRP A 260 16.54 -5.47 11.05
C TRP A 260 17.12 -4.70 9.84
N ARG A 261 18.20 -3.93 10.01
CA ARG A 261 18.91 -3.25 8.92
C ARG A 261 19.78 -4.17 8.07
N GLY A 262 20.08 -5.38 8.52
CA GLY A 262 20.95 -6.34 7.82
C GLY A 262 20.25 -7.31 6.87
N SER A 263 18.91 -7.36 6.87
CA SER A 263 18.13 -8.25 6.00
C SER A 263 16.96 -7.50 5.36
N CYS A 264 17.17 -6.27 4.96
CA CYS A 264 16.22 -5.54 4.14
C CYS A 264 16.24 -6.10 2.71
N VAL A 265 15.34 -7.02 2.42
CA VAL A 265 14.60 -6.91 1.17
C VAL A 265 13.94 -5.53 1.26
N PRO A 266 14.24 -4.60 0.36
CA PRO A 266 13.77 -3.24 0.51
C PRO A 266 12.25 -3.23 0.53
N LEU A 267 11.65 -2.58 1.52
CA LEU A 267 10.22 -2.23 1.54
C LEU A 267 9.77 -1.55 0.21
N ARG A 268 10.72 -1.10 -0.58
CA ARG A 268 10.57 -0.62 -1.96
C ARG A 268 9.91 -1.64 -2.89
N ALA A 269 10.20 -2.93 -2.76
CA ALA A 269 9.61 -3.97 -3.62
C ALA A 269 8.14 -4.26 -3.31
N CYS A 270 7.67 -3.94 -2.11
CA CYS A 270 6.28 -4.16 -1.71
C CYS A 270 5.35 -3.02 -2.16
N LEU A 271 5.90 -1.84 -2.47
CA LEU A 271 5.12 -0.67 -2.91
C LEU A 271 5.09 -0.51 -4.43
N LEU A 272 6.06 -1.08 -5.15
CA LEU A 272 6.08 -1.06 -6.62
C LEU A 272 5.03 -1.98 -7.27
N SER A 273 4.34 -2.82 -6.47
CA SER A 273 3.22 -3.64 -6.95
C SER A 273 1.84 -3.00 -6.74
N GLU A 274 1.78 -1.80 -6.19
CA GLU A 274 0.52 -1.11 -5.86
C GLU A 274 0.10 -0.08 -6.91
N GLU A 275 0.36 -0.33 -8.18
CA GLU A 275 -0.30 0.47 -9.19
C GLU A 275 -1.57 -0.21 -9.68
N PRO A 276 -2.72 0.45 -9.53
CA PRO A 276 -3.85 0.16 -10.39
C PRO A 276 -3.56 0.79 -11.76
N VAL A 277 -3.51 -0.03 -12.77
CA VAL A 277 -3.67 0.39 -14.17
C VAL A 277 -5.11 0.80 -14.40
#